data_39483de1a9d16be7dfa6efd207287efb
#
_entry.id   39483de1a9d16be7dfa6efd207287efb
#
_cell.length_a   1.000
_cell.length_b   1.000
_cell.length_c   1.000
_cell.angle_alpha   90.00
_cell.angle_beta   90.00
_cell.angle_gamma   90.00
#
_symmetry.space_group_name_H-M   'P 1'
#
loop_
_entity.id
_entity.type
_entity.pdbx_description
1 polymer ?
#
loop_
_entity_poly.entity_id
_entity_poly.type
_entity_poly.pdbx_seq_one_letter_code
_entity_poly.pdbx_strand_id
1 'polypeptide(L)'
;MKKRMSAREAAGLVRDGSCVWLAGGGGGINDPCHFLGELEQSFLETGHPRDMTLCHSAGMGDKQGGGADHFAHAGMVKKVVGSHWTWSVRMQELAAKEEIEAYVLPQGVMSQMTRDIAGGRPGLISRIGLGTFVDPRVEGGCMNRRSTEQLAQVLEIGGREYLLYKAFPIDVAVIRGSTADEDGNISYEQEGIVPEALSAAQAAKNSGGIVIAQVKRVVARGTIKPLQVKVPGVLVDAVVVDPEQRQSLLTDYDPSLSGEYRVVTEDEDSRMPLTERKVIARRAAEELGENDVCNLGFGMPDGVAAVVKEERGLPPVLSVEQGIIGGIPQGGSNFGLVRNPMAILDQPYQFDWYDGGGLDVTVLSFAQFDRHGNVNVSKFGGRINGVGGFINISQGAKKVVFVGTFTAGGFRAQVEEGTIRIMTEGRNKKLVSQVEQISFSGAYARENGQKVVFVTERAVFELTPEGVKLTEIAPGMDLKRDILDQMEFVPVMDEEIKIMPARYFKA
;
A
#
# COMPACT_ATOMS: atom_id res chain seq x y z
N MET A 1 35.64 0.13 -11.95
CA MET A 1 34.48 0.98 -11.51
C MET A 1 34.87 1.68 -10.21
N LYS A 2 34.95 3.02 -10.20
CA LYS A 2 35.35 3.78 -9.01
C LYS A 2 34.30 3.77 -7.88
N LYS A 3 33.03 3.47 -8.21
CA LYS A 3 31.88 3.52 -7.27
C LYS A 3 31.58 2.15 -6.63
N ARG A 4 32.16 1.06 -7.12
CA ARG A 4 31.96 -0.26 -6.56
C ARG A 4 32.69 -0.39 -5.25
N MET A 5 31.96 -0.78 -4.21
CA MET A 5 32.49 -1.05 -2.87
C MET A 5 31.74 -2.21 -2.23
N SER A 6 32.26 -2.76 -1.15
CA SER A 6 31.56 -3.73 -0.34
C SER A 6 30.36 -3.09 0.36
N ALA A 7 29.39 -3.90 0.78
CA ALA A 7 28.26 -3.41 1.56
C ALA A 7 28.72 -2.76 2.87
N ARG A 8 29.78 -3.30 3.50
CA ARG A 8 30.38 -2.75 4.72
C ARG A 8 31.01 -1.36 4.52
N GLU A 9 31.74 -1.16 3.43
CA GLU A 9 32.29 0.16 3.09
C GLU A 9 31.18 1.16 2.80
N ALA A 10 30.12 0.75 2.09
CA ALA A 10 28.97 1.58 1.79
C ALA A 10 28.19 1.95 3.08
N ALA A 11 28.03 1.02 4.03
CA ALA A 11 27.43 1.28 5.34
C ALA A 11 28.19 2.36 6.12
N GLY A 12 29.50 2.41 6.00
CA GLY A 12 30.36 3.44 6.62
C GLY A 12 30.17 4.86 6.04
N LEU A 13 29.43 5.02 4.94
CA LEU A 13 29.09 6.34 4.39
C LEU A 13 27.88 6.97 5.09
N VAL A 14 27.03 6.17 5.75
CA VAL A 14 25.84 6.64 6.47
C VAL A 14 26.26 7.22 7.81
N ARG A 15 25.88 8.46 8.09
CA ARG A 15 26.29 9.20 9.29
C ARG A 15 25.18 9.21 10.34
N ASP A 16 25.55 9.47 11.59
CA ASP A 16 24.61 9.73 12.68
C ASP A 16 23.65 10.86 12.29
N GLY A 17 22.39 10.70 12.66
CA GLY A 17 21.33 11.68 12.38
C GLY A 17 20.87 11.77 10.93
N SER A 18 21.42 10.98 10.00
CA SER A 18 21.04 11.01 8.58
C SER A 18 19.54 10.74 8.37
N CYS A 19 18.94 11.48 7.47
CA CYS A 19 17.64 11.16 6.87
C CYS A 19 17.85 10.19 5.71
N VAL A 20 17.43 8.94 5.90
CA VAL A 20 17.59 7.85 4.94
C VAL A 20 16.27 7.59 4.23
N TRP A 21 16.26 7.70 2.91
CA TRP A 21 15.15 7.27 2.07
C TRP A 21 15.40 5.86 1.56
N LEU A 22 14.55 4.92 1.94
CA LEU A 22 14.62 3.53 1.50
C LEU A 22 13.54 3.26 0.46
N ALA A 23 13.95 2.99 -0.79
CA ALA A 23 13.05 2.67 -1.88
C ALA A 23 12.90 1.16 -2.06
N GLY A 24 11.66 0.65 -2.12
CA GLY A 24 11.38 -0.77 -2.30
C GLY A 24 9.95 -1.14 -1.90
N GLY A 25 9.68 -2.43 -1.66
CA GLY A 25 8.35 -2.93 -1.34
C GLY A 25 8.37 -4.13 -0.38
N GLY A 26 7.20 -4.46 0.18
CA GLY A 26 7.01 -5.60 1.06
C GLY A 26 7.32 -6.95 0.41
N GLY A 27 7.55 -7.97 1.24
CA GLY A 27 7.90 -9.31 0.76
C GLY A 27 9.29 -9.40 0.10
N GLY A 28 10.20 -8.48 0.44
CA GLY A 28 11.55 -8.41 -0.13
C GLY A 28 11.58 -7.93 -1.58
N ILE A 29 10.48 -7.31 -2.08
CA ILE A 29 10.41 -6.79 -3.44
C ILE A 29 11.24 -5.52 -3.53
N ASN A 30 12.27 -5.55 -4.37
CA ASN A 30 13.20 -4.43 -4.56
C ASN A 30 13.86 -3.96 -3.25
N ASP A 31 14.09 -4.89 -2.31
CA ASP A 31 14.68 -4.64 -0.98
C ASP A 31 16.21 -4.85 -1.07
N PRO A 32 17.05 -3.85 -0.73
CA PRO A 32 18.52 -3.96 -0.77
C PRO A 32 19.07 -4.68 0.47
N CYS A 33 18.60 -5.92 0.71
CA CYS A 33 18.82 -6.68 1.96
C CYS A 33 20.29 -6.84 2.33
N HIS A 34 21.21 -7.06 1.36
CA HIS A 34 22.63 -7.24 1.65
C HIS A 34 23.26 -5.97 2.24
N PHE A 35 22.95 -4.80 1.65
CA PHE A 35 23.41 -3.52 2.17
C PHE A 35 22.81 -3.24 3.56
N LEU A 36 21.50 -3.46 3.73
CA LEU A 36 20.81 -3.19 4.99
C LEU A 36 21.32 -4.09 6.14
N GLY A 37 21.62 -5.36 5.86
CA GLY A 37 22.24 -6.26 6.83
C GLY A 37 23.60 -5.78 7.32
N GLU A 38 24.45 -5.27 6.43
CA GLU A 38 25.76 -4.70 6.81
C GLU A 38 25.63 -3.35 7.55
N LEU A 39 24.60 -2.56 7.26
CA LEU A 39 24.29 -1.34 7.99
C LEU A 39 23.86 -1.67 9.44
N GLU A 40 22.97 -2.66 9.61
CA GLU A 40 22.58 -3.19 10.92
C GLU A 40 23.80 -3.70 11.70
N GLN A 41 24.64 -4.53 11.05
CA GLN A 41 25.83 -5.09 11.68
C GLN A 41 26.81 -3.99 12.10
N SER A 42 26.95 -2.91 11.30
CA SER A 42 27.76 -1.75 11.68
C SER A 42 27.28 -1.13 13.00
N PHE A 43 25.96 -0.93 13.13
CA PHE A 43 25.37 -0.39 14.35
C PHE A 43 25.59 -1.34 15.55
N LEU A 44 25.35 -2.63 15.38
CA LEU A 44 25.52 -3.62 16.46
C LEU A 44 26.96 -3.70 16.98
N GLU A 45 27.95 -3.53 16.11
CA GLU A 45 29.36 -3.59 16.46
C GLU A 45 29.90 -2.29 17.04
N THR A 46 29.45 -1.14 16.53
CA THR A 46 30.07 0.16 16.81
C THR A 46 29.16 1.17 17.52
N GLY A 47 27.84 0.93 17.55
CA GLY A 47 26.83 1.90 17.98
C GLY A 47 26.57 3.01 16.94
N HIS A 48 27.05 2.84 15.71
CA HIS A 48 26.91 3.81 14.59
C HIS A 48 26.51 3.12 13.28
N PRO A 49 25.69 3.77 12.41
CA PRO A 49 25.06 5.09 12.59
C PRO A 49 23.90 5.05 13.59
N ARG A 50 23.63 6.15 14.25
CA ARG A 50 22.55 6.29 15.25
C ARG A 50 21.68 7.52 15.02
N ASP A 51 20.55 7.56 15.72
CA ASP A 51 19.60 8.69 15.70
C ASP A 51 19.08 9.05 14.31
N MET A 52 18.99 8.06 13.39
CA MET A 52 18.57 8.28 12.02
C MET A 52 17.06 8.57 11.91
N THR A 53 16.70 9.26 10.85
CA THR A 53 15.31 9.32 10.35
C THR A 53 15.18 8.37 9.17
N LEU A 54 14.29 7.38 9.25
CA LEU A 54 13.97 6.47 8.15
C LEU A 54 12.71 6.93 7.43
N CYS A 55 12.77 7.03 6.12
CA CYS A 55 11.63 7.33 5.26
C CYS A 55 11.44 6.22 4.21
N HIS A 56 10.20 5.78 4.00
CA HIS A 56 9.86 4.81 2.95
C HIS A 56 8.43 5.01 2.44
N SER A 57 8.22 4.97 1.12
CA SER A 57 6.91 5.14 0.52
C SER A 57 6.04 3.89 0.63
N ALA A 58 6.60 2.70 0.38
CA ALA A 58 5.91 1.42 0.51
C ALA A 58 6.26 0.74 1.84
N GLY A 59 5.52 -0.29 2.22
CA GLY A 59 5.92 -1.18 3.32
C GLY A 59 7.18 -1.93 2.96
N MET A 60 8.17 -1.94 3.85
CA MET A 60 9.48 -2.57 3.64
C MET A 60 9.69 -3.68 4.65
N GLY A 61 10.02 -4.88 4.19
CA GLY A 61 10.37 -6.00 5.04
C GLY A 61 9.71 -7.33 4.68
N ASP A 62 9.91 -8.31 5.55
CA ASP A 62 9.50 -9.71 5.36
C ASP A 62 8.74 -10.30 6.55
N LYS A 63 8.48 -9.51 7.60
CA LYS A 63 7.93 -9.91 8.91
C LYS A 63 8.88 -10.82 9.72
N GLN A 64 10.14 -10.97 9.30
CA GLN A 64 11.14 -11.83 9.92
C GLN A 64 12.43 -11.09 10.29
N GLY A 65 12.41 -9.76 10.17
CA GLY A 65 13.52 -8.89 10.52
C GLY A 65 14.27 -8.27 9.34
N GLY A 66 13.80 -8.49 8.11
CA GLY A 66 14.32 -7.85 6.90
C GLY A 66 13.75 -6.46 6.64
N GLY A 67 14.26 -5.80 5.61
CA GLY A 67 13.83 -4.48 5.17
C GLY A 67 14.04 -3.39 6.22
N ALA A 68 12.98 -2.64 6.54
CA ALA A 68 13.05 -1.58 7.53
C ALA A 68 13.37 -2.08 8.95
N ASP A 69 13.15 -3.37 9.24
CA ASP A 69 13.49 -3.95 10.55
C ASP A 69 15.00 -4.00 10.82
N HIS A 70 15.88 -3.89 9.80
CA HIS A 70 17.32 -3.69 10.00
C HIS A 70 17.66 -2.37 10.72
N PHE A 71 16.77 -1.39 10.68
CA PHE A 71 16.92 -0.14 11.45
C PHE A 71 16.30 -0.22 12.84
N ALA A 72 15.55 -1.27 13.16
CA ALA A 72 14.70 -1.35 14.33
C ALA A 72 15.48 -1.71 15.61
N HIS A 73 16.47 -0.91 15.95
CA HIS A 73 17.24 -0.98 17.18
C HIS A 73 17.15 0.31 17.98
N ALA A 74 17.04 0.20 19.30
CA ALA A 74 17.03 1.35 20.20
C ALA A 74 18.29 2.20 20.00
N GLY A 75 18.12 3.49 19.68
CA GLY A 75 19.21 4.42 19.40
C GLY A 75 19.71 4.41 17.95
N MET A 76 19.39 3.41 17.11
CA MET A 76 19.74 3.44 15.70
C MET A 76 18.82 4.37 14.91
N VAL A 77 17.51 4.24 15.11
CA VAL A 77 16.49 5.11 14.52
C VAL A 77 15.79 5.91 15.61
N LYS A 78 15.53 7.19 15.36
CA LYS A 78 14.77 8.08 16.25
C LYS A 78 13.39 8.42 15.71
N LYS A 79 13.24 8.42 14.38
CA LYS A 79 12.03 8.84 13.68
C LYS A 79 11.81 7.98 12.44
N VAL A 80 10.57 7.58 12.21
CA VAL A 80 10.17 6.89 10.97
C VAL A 80 8.97 7.60 10.36
N VAL A 81 9.07 7.90 9.06
CA VAL A 81 7.98 8.40 8.23
C VAL A 81 7.73 7.37 7.13
N GLY A 82 6.69 6.56 7.30
CA GLY A 82 6.40 5.47 6.38
C GLY A 82 4.91 5.30 6.11
N SER A 83 4.54 4.78 4.95
CA SER A 83 3.11 4.62 4.62
C SER A 83 2.50 3.36 5.22
N HIS A 84 3.27 2.27 5.30
CA HIS A 84 2.80 0.95 5.71
C HIS A 84 3.84 0.24 6.57
N TRP A 85 3.42 -0.33 7.71
CA TRP A 85 4.31 -0.87 8.74
C TRP A 85 4.16 -2.37 8.99
N THR A 86 3.17 -3.02 8.37
CA THR A 86 2.84 -4.44 8.65
C THR A 86 3.97 -5.42 8.33
N TRP A 87 4.91 -5.03 7.44
CA TRP A 87 6.06 -5.85 7.06
C TRP A 87 7.22 -5.75 8.05
N SER A 88 7.23 -4.72 8.93
CA SER A 88 8.32 -4.39 9.84
C SER A 88 7.87 -4.53 11.29
N VAL A 89 7.89 -5.75 11.81
CA VAL A 89 7.32 -6.10 13.13
C VAL A 89 8.09 -5.47 14.27
N ARG A 90 9.44 -5.50 14.21
CA ARG A 90 10.30 -4.88 15.24
C ARG A 90 10.12 -3.36 15.28
N MET A 91 9.95 -2.73 14.11
CA MET A 91 9.71 -1.29 14.04
C MET A 91 8.37 -0.90 14.66
N GLN A 92 7.31 -1.71 14.44
CA GLN A 92 6.02 -1.52 15.12
C GLN A 92 6.15 -1.61 16.65
N GLU A 93 6.99 -2.53 17.15
CA GLU A 93 7.23 -2.67 18.60
C GLU A 93 7.93 -1.45 19.20
N LEU A 94 8.95 -0.89 18.52
CA LEU A 94 9.60 0.36 18.96
C LEU A 94 8.60 1.53 19.01
N ALA A 95 7.76 1.65 17.99
CA ALA A 95 6.73 2.68 17.94
C ALA A 95 5.67 2.52 19.03
N ALA A 96 5.23 1.29 19.30
CA ALA A 96 4.24 0.98 20.35
C ALA A 96 4.80 1.22 21.77
N LYS A 97 6.11 1.03 21.96
CA LYS A 97 6.82 1.33 23.22
C LYS A 97 7.18 2.81 23.38
N GLU A 98 6.80 3.67 22.43
CA GLU A 98 7.16 5.10 22.43
C GLU A 98 8.70 5.34 22.40
N GLU A 99 9.48 4.41 21.82
CA GLU A 99 10.93 4.54 21.72
C GLU A 99 11.36 5.42 20.53
N ILE A 100 10.52 5.51 19.51
CA ILE A 100 10.73 6.30 18.29
C ILE A 100 9.53 7.20 17.99
N GLU A 101 9.75 8.27 17.24
CA GLU A 101 8.67 9.02 16.60
C GLU A 101 8.14 8.23 15.40
N ALA A 102 6.83 8.01 15.34
CA ALA A 102 6.17 7.20 14.30
C ALA A 102 5.12 8.02 13.54
N TYR A 103 5.35 8.21 12.24
CA TYR A 103 4.44 8.92 11.35
C TYR A 103 3.99 8.04 10.20
N VAL A 104 2.74 8.18 9.80
CA VAL A 104 2.18 7.56 8.60
C VAL A 104 1.67 8.63 7.65
N LEU A 105 2.19 8.64 6.43
CA LEU A 105 1.70 9.41 5.30
C LEU A 105 1.27 8.48 4.17
N PRO A 106 0.34 8.90 3.27
CA PRO A 106 -0.09 8.06 2.16
C PRO A 106 1.07 7.69 1.22
N GLN A 107 1.08 6.47 0.70
CA GLN A 107 2.17 5.96 -0.14
C GLN A 107 2.42 6.82 -1.38
N GLY A 108 1.36 7.25 -2.07
CA GLY A 108 1.48 8.12 -3.22
C GLY A 108 2.07 9.46 -2.86
N VAL A 109 1.62 10.06 -1.74
CA VAL A 109 2.18 11.31 -1.22
C VAL A 109 3.68 11.19 -0.97
N MET A 110 4.11 10.12 -0.27
CA MET A 110 5.54 9.88 -0.03
C MET A 110 6.30 9.73 -1.34
N SER A 111 5.81 8.90 -2.23
CA SER A 111 6.44 8.61 -3.53
C SER A 111 6.56 9.87 -4.42
N GLN A 112 5.48 10.66 -4.54
CA GLN A 112 5.46 11.90 -5.32
C GLN A 112 6.32 13.00 -4.70
N MET A 113 6.36 13.10 -3.36
CA MET A 113 7.11 14.12 -2.62
C MET A 113 8.62 14.07 -2.93
N THR A 114 9.18 12.89 -3.26
CA THR A 114 10.58 12.79 -3.69
C THR A 114 10.88 13.65 -4.92
N ARG A 115 9.92 13.79 -5.86
CA ARG A 115 10.06 14.68 -7.03
C ARG A 115 10.02 16.16 -6.66
N ASP A 116 9.21 16.51 -5.66
CA ASP A 116 9.14 17.90 -5.18
C ASP A 116 10.42 18.28 -4.43
N ILE A 117 10.94 17.41 -3.58
CA ILE A 117 12.24 17.59 -2.94
C ILE A 117 13.35 17.71 -4.00
N ALA A 118 13.38 16.82 -4.98
CA ALA A 118 14.35 16.86 -6.09
C ALA A 118 14.27 18.16 -6.89
N GLY A 119 13.05 18.69 -7.08
CA GLY A 119 12.81 19.95 -7.79
C GLY A 119 13.01 21.22 -6.94
N GLY A 120 13.43 21.10 -5.68
CA GLY A 120 13.60 22.23 -4.75
C GLY A 120 12.29 22.94 -4.40
N ARG A 121 11.16 22.22 -4.48
CA ARG A 121 9.83 22.76 -4.14
C ARG A 121 9.60 22.68 -2.62
N PRO A 122 8.69 23.50 -2.06
CA PRO A 122 8.43 23.52 -0.61
C PRO A 122 7.75 22.24 -0.10
N GLY A 123 7.26 21.39 -0.98
CA GLY A 123 6.57 20.13 -0.69
C GLY A 123 5.53 19.79 -1.74
N LEU A 124 4.81 18.70 -1.50
CA LEU A 124 3.71 18.24 -2.33
C LEU A 124 2.40 18.93 -1.92
N ILE A 125 1.73 19.56 -2.86
CA ILE A 125 0.37 20.09 -2.67
C ILE A 125 -0.62 19.09 -3.26
N SER A 126 -1.51 18.55 -2.42
CA SER A 126 -2.49 17.54 -2.84
C SER A 126 -3.78 17.65 -2.03
N ARG A 127 -4.88 17.15 -2.58
CA ARG A 127 -6.13 16.97 -1.83
C ARG A 127 -6.19 15.61 -1.11
N ILE A 128 -5.28 14.71 -1.44
CA ILE A 128 -5.17 13.38 -0.82
C ILE A 128 -4.86 13.54 0.66
N GLY A 129 -5.64 12.87 1.49
CA GLY A 129 -5.52 12.90 2.95
C GLY A 129 -6.48 13.87 3.66
N LEU A 130 -7.13 14.81 2.95
CA LEU A 130 -8.11 15.70 3.57
C LEU A 130 -9.21 14.90 4.30
N GLY A 131 -9.48 15.31 5.56
CA GLY A 131 -10.47 14.68 6.42
C GLY A 131 -10.09 13.30 6.98
N THR A 132 -8.91 12.77 6.65
CA THR A 132 -8.37 11.53 7.24
C THR A 132 -7.43 11.82 8.40
N PHE A 133 -6.88 10.78 9.05
CA PHE A 133 -5.94 10.94 10.16
C PHE A 133 -4.63 11.68 9.77
N VAL A 134 -4.29 11.78 8.49
CA VAL A 134 -3.12 12.55 8.04
C VAL A 134 -3.40 14.05 7.91
N ASP A 135 -4.67 14.46 7.90
CA ASP A 135 -5.05 15.87 7.97
C ASP A 135 -4.61 16.45 9.33
N PRO A 136 -3.85 17.56 9.37
CA PRO A 136 -3.37 18.15 10.61
C PRO A 136 -4.48 18.59 11.57
N ARG A 137 -5.70 18.76 11.08
CA ARG A 137 -6.90 19.05 11.90
C ARG A 137 -7.46 17.82 12.62
N VAL A 138 -7.01 16.60 12.21
CA VAL A 138 -7.42 15.32 12.81
C VAL A 138 -6.28 14.79 13.67
N GLU A 139 -5.26 14.16 13.08
CA GLU A 139 -4.11 13.59 13.83
C GLU A 139 -2.76 13.96 13.19
N GLY A 140 -2.74 14.56 11.99
CA GLY A 140 -1.51 14.99 11.30
C GLY A 140 -0.54 13.88 10.93
N GLY A 141 -1.04 12.63 10.81
CA GLY A 141 -0.22 11.44 10.53
C GLY A 141 0.55 10.90 11.75
N CYS A 142 0.35 11.45 12.95
CA CYS A 142 1.01 11.02 14.18
C CYS A 142 0.45 9.68 14.66
N MET A 143 1.30 8.67 14.86
CA MET A 143 0.87 7.33 15.24
C MET A 143 1.09 7.01 16.73
N ASN A 144 1.89 7.80 17.42
CA ASN A 144 2.12 7.69 18.86
C ASN A 144 2.30 9.07 19.51
N ARG A 145 2.36 9.13 20.84
CA ARG A 145 2.45 10.41 21.59
C ARG A 145 3.80 11.12 21.45
N ARG A 146 4.84 10.38 21.06
CA ARG A 146 6.17 10.96 20.80
C ARG A 146 6.22 11.79 19.52
N SER A 147 5.33 11.51 18.58
CA SER A 147 5.21 12.19 17.30
C SER A 147 4.45 13.51 17.48
N THR A 148 5.16 14.63 17.41
CA THR A 148 4.59 15.98 17.66
C THR A 148 4.82 16.95 16.50
N GLU A 149 5.65 16.59 15.52
CA GLU A 149 5.93 17.43 14.35
C GLU A 149 4.76 17.42 13.37
N GLN A 150 4.39 18.59 12.88
CA GLN A 150 3.38 18.73 11.83
C GLN A 150 4.05 18.63 10.45
N LEU A 151 3.95 17.45 9.83
CA LEU A 151 4.50 17.16 8.50
C LEU A 151 3.64 17.73 7.37
N ALA A 152 2.39 18.09 7.66
CA ALA A 152 1.47 18.70 6.69
C ALA A 152 0.82 19.97 7.25
N GLN A 153 0.34 20.85 6.36
CA GLN A 153 -0.51 21.98 6.71
C GLN A 153 -1.62 22.15 5.69
N VAL A 154 -2.75 22.70 6.13
CA VAL A 154 -3.86 23.05 5.24
C VAL A 154 -3.53 24.35 4.49
N LEU A 155 -3.77 24.35 3.19
CA LEU A 155 -3.69 25.54 2.31
C LEU A 155 -5.02 25.74 1.59
N GLU A 156 -5.40 26.98 1.38
CA GLU A 156 -6.48 27.34 0.48
C GLU A 156 -5.91 27.90 -0.83
N ILE A 157 -6.25 27.31 -1.96
CA ILE A 157 -5.82 27.73 -3.29
C ILE A 157 -7.06 27.77 -4.19
N GLY A 158 -7.38 28.96 -4.71
CA GLY A 158 -8.52 29.13 -5.60
C GLY A 158 -9.88 28.75 -5.00
N GLY A 159 -10.08 28.98 -3.70
CA GLY A 159 -11.31 28.64 -2.97
C GLY A 159 -11.47 27.14 -2.68
N ARG A 160 -10.41 26.37 -2.75
CA ARG A 160 -10.38 24.93 -2.42
C ARG A 160 -9.29 24.61 -1.43
N GLU A 161 -9.57 23.71 -0.51
CA GLU A 161 -8.59 23.21 0.45
C GLU A 161 -7.65 22.17 -0.16
N TYR A 162 -6.39 22.23 0.26
CA TYR A 162 -5.32 21.30 -0.04
C TYR A 162 -4.48 21.05 1.22
N LEU A 163 -3.74 19.95 1.22
CA LEU A 163 -2.64 19.72 2.16
C LEU A 163 -1.32 20.02 1.45
N LEU A 164 -0.45 20.82 2.09
CA LEU A 164 0.97 20.91 1.77
C LEU A 164 1.70 19.92 2.66
N TYR A 165 2.18 18.82 2.09
CA TYR A 165 3.12 17.90 2.71
C TYR A 165 4.53 18.50 2.58
N LYS A 166 5.12 18.88 3.71
CA LYS A 166 6.36 19.68 3.73
C LYS A 166 7.56 18.87 3.24
N ALA A 167 8.36 19.45 2.34
CA ALA A 167 9.64 18.89 1.94
C ALA A 167 10.64 18.88 3.08
N PHE A 168 11.51 17.90 3.10
CA PHE A 168 12.65 17.79 4.02
C PHE A 168 13.88 17.26 3.26
N PRO A 169 15.11 17.61 3.70
CA PRO A 169 16.31 17.13 3.04
C PRO A 169 16.48 15.60 3.21
N ILE A 170 17.03 14.94 2.17
CA ILE A 170 17.38 13.52 2.19
C ILE A 170 18.90 13.43 2.14
N ASP A 171 19.52 12.86 3.20
CA ASP A 171 20.96 12.69 3.28
C ASP A 171 21.46 11.44 2.55
N VAL A 172 20.65 10.38 2.56
CA VAL A 172 20.99 9.10 1.92
C VAL A 172 19.78 8.54 1.21
N ALA A 173 19.87 8.30 -0.09
CA ALA A 173 18.92 7.47 -0.81
C ALA A 173 19.49 6.07 -0.99
N VAL A 174 18.78 5.06 -0.50
CA VAL A 174 19.12 3.64 -0.69
C VAL A 174 18.15 3.07 -1.72
N ILE A 175 18.69 2.63 -2.84
CA ILE A 175 17.93 2.09 -3.96
C ILE A 175 18.46 0.71 -4.36
N ARG A 176 17.63 -0.06 -5.05
CA ARG A 176 18.04 -1.33 -5.64
C ARG A 176 17.64 -1.37 -7.12
N GLY A 177 18.50 -1.99 -7.94
CA GLY A 177 18.22 -2.30 -9.32
C GLY A 177 18.73 -3.69 -9.70
N SER A 178 18.58 -4.08 -10.96
CA SER A 178 19.03 -5.38 -11.46
C SER A 178 20.52 -5.38 -11.82
N THR A 179 20.94 -4.39 -12.60
CA THR A 179 22.28 -4.31 -13.20
C THR A 179 22.82 -2.89 -13.10
N ALA A 180 24.11 -2.76 -12.81
CA ALA A 180 24.86 -1.52 -13.00
C ALA A 180 25.87 -1.67 -14.15
N ASP A 181 26.17 -0.60 -14.87
CA ASP A 181 27.39 -0.58 -15.71
C ASP A 181 28.59 0.02 -14.94
N GLU A 182 29.75 0.04 -15.56
CA GLU A 182 30.99 0.57 -14.94
C GLU A 182 30.94 2.07 -14.61
N ASP A 183 30.01 2.83 -15.18
CA ASP A 183 29.80 4.24 -14.87
C ASP A 183 28.77 4.42 -13.73
N GLY A 184 28.10 3.33 -13.32
CA GLY A 184 27.09 3.32 -12.25
C GLY A 184 25.67 3.62 -12.74
N ASN A 185 25.41 3.51 -14.05
CA ASN A 185 24.05 3.55 -14.58
C ASN A 185 23.30 2.30 -14.15
N ILE A 186 22.09 2.46 -13.59
CA ILE A 186 21.29 1.37 -13.03
C ILE A 186 20.10 1.06 -13.92
N SER A 187 19.87 -0.24 -14.18
CA SER A 187 18.69 -0.75 -14.88
C SER A 187 17.86 -1.68 -14.00
N TYR A 188 16.61 -1.92 -14.39
CA TYR A 188 15.60 -2.64 -13.61
C TYR A 188 15.00 -3.83 -14.36
N GLU A 189 15.71 -4.39 -15.33
CA GLU A 189 15.19 -5.40 -16.26
C GLU A 189 14.73 -6.71 -15.60
N GLN A 190 15.18 -6.99 -14.38
CA GLN A 190 14.75 -8.17 -13.62
C GLN A 190 13.88 -7.83 -12.40
N GLU A 191 13.64 -6.56 -12.16
CA GLU A 191 12.77 -6.14 -11.06
C GLU A 191 11.30 -6.18 -11.51
N GLY A 192 10.41 -6.56 -10.59
CA GLY A 192 8.96 -6.61 -10.86
C GLY A 192 8.24 -5.30 -10.61
N ILE A 193 8.92 -4.32 -9.99
CA ILE A 193 8.43 -2.96 -9.74
C ILE A 193 9.54 -1.94 -10.00
N VAL A 194 9.15 -0.70 -10.22
CA VAL A 194 10.06 0.46 -10.25
C VAL A 194 9.54 1.46 -9.21
N PRO A 195 10.10 1.47 -7.97
CA PRO A 195 9.70 2.45 -6.96
C PRO A 195 10.15 3.87 -7.36
N GLU A 196 10.09 4.83 -6.47
CA GLU A 196 10.55 6.20 -6.69
C GLU A 196 12.08 6.37 -6.76
N ALA A 197 12.82 5.36 -7.19
CA ALA A 197 14.28 5.30 -7.12
C ALA A 197 14.99 6.47 -7.82
N LEU A 198 14.53 6.87 -9.01
CA LEU A 198 15.10 8.01 -9.74
C LEU A 198 14.90 9.31 -8.97
N SER A 199 13.67 9.60 -8.55
CA SER A 199 13.37 10.85 -7.85
C SER A 199 13.97 10.90 -6.45
N ALA A 200 14.08 9.76 -5.75
CA ALA A 200 14.78 9.68 -4.47
C ALA A 200 16.28 9.94 -4.63
N ALA A 201 16.90 9.37 -5.67
CA ALA A 201 18.30 9.64 -5.99
C ALA A 201 18.55 11.13 -6.31
N GLN A 202 17.68 11.74 -7.13
CA GLN A 202 17.73 13.17 -7.42
C GLN A 202 17.53 14.03 -6.17
N ALA A 203 16.56 13.65 -5.31
CA ALA A 203 16.26 14.36 -4.07
C ALA A 203 17.46 14.33 -3.12
N ALA A 204 18.10 13.18 -2.93
CA ALA A 204 19.29 13.07 -2.10
C ALA A 204 20.44 13.93 -2.67
N LYS A 205 20.72 13.83 -3.97
CA LYS A 205 21.81 14.64 -4.58
C LYS A 205 21.56 16.13 -4.47
N ASN A 206 20.32 16.57 -4.70
CA ASN A 206 19.98 18.00 -4.63
C ASN A 206 19.87 18.52 -3.18
N SER A 207 19.75 17.63 -2.19
CA SER A 207 19.89 17.93 -0.75
C SER A 207 21.34 17.93 -0.26
N GLY A 208 22.33 17.64 -1.13
CA GLY A 208 23.74 17.51 -0.76
C GLY A 208 24.12 16.13 -0.20
N GLY A 209 23.21 15.16 -0.32
CA GLY A 209 23.38 13.80 0.15
C GLY A 209 24.02 12.84 -0.86
N ILE A 210 23.95 11.56 -0.53
CA ILE A 210 24.54 10.46 -1.30
C ILE A 210 23.49 9.43 -1.74
N VAL A 211 23.83 8.65 -2.79
CA VAL A 211 23.01 7.56 -3.30
C VAL A 211 23.79 6.26 -3.26
N ILE A 212 23.23 5.28 -2.56
CA ILE A 212 23.75 3.91 -2.46
C ILE A 212 22.81 3.00 -3.23
N ALA A 213 23.34 2.31 -4.25
CA ALA A 213 22.59 1.39 -5.08
C ALA A 213 23.09 -0.04 -4.89
N GLN A 214 22.22 -0.97 -4.53
CA GLN A 214 22.48 -2.39 -4.58
C GLN A 214 22.03 -2.96 -5.92
N VAL A 215 22.85 -3.84 -6.53
CA VAL A 215 22.52 -4.51 -7.78
C VAL A 215 22.99 -5.96 -7.77
N LYS A 216 22.35 -6.82 -8.57
CA LYS A 216 22.76 -8.23 -8.69
C LYS A 216 24.11 -8.38 -9.41
N ARG A 217 24.40 -7.52 -10.41
CA ARG A 217 25.59 -7.63 -11.23
C ARG A 217 26.07 -6.30 -11.80
N VAL A 218 27.32 -6.31 -12.25
CA VAL A 218 27.93 -5.19 -13.00
C VAL A 218 28.33 -5.67 -14.38
N VAL A 219 28.04 -4.86 -15.40
CA VAL A 219 28.38 -5.09 -16.82
C VAL A 219 29.32 -4.01 -17.35
N ALA A 220 29.90 -4.25 -18.50
CA ALA A 220 30.80 -3.29 -19.15
C ALA A 220 30.07 -1.97 -19.50
N ARG A 221 30.84 -0.88 -19.51
CA ARG A 221 30.36 0.45 -19.88
C ARG A 221 29.63 0.44 -21.24
N GLY A 222 28.46 1.10 -21.28
CA GLY A 222 27.66 1.23 -22.50
C GLY A 222 26.89 -0.03 -22.90
N THR A 223 26.88 -1.09 -22.08
CA THR A 223 26.11 -2.30 -22.35
C THR A 223 24.60 -2.07 -22.08
N ILE A 224 24.27 -1.25 -21.11
CA ILE A 224 22.86 -0.91 -20.82
C ILE A 224 22.38 0.09 -21.87
N LYS A 225 21.26 -0.22 -22.54
CA LYS A 225 20.65 0.70 -23.50
C LYS A 225 20.19 1.97 -22.78
N PRO A 226 20.41 3.18 -23.35
CA PRO A 226 20.07 4.44 -22.66
C PRO A 226 18.63 4.52 -22.16
N LEU A 227 17.65 3.98 -22.88
CA LEU A 227 16.24 3.94 -22.45
C LEU A 227 15.96 2.96 -21.31
N GLN A 228 16.88 2.03 -21.03
CA GLN A 228 16.78 1.09 -19.90
C GLN A 228 17.48 1.60 -18.66
N VAL A 229 18.27 2.68 -18.76
CA VAL A 229 18.86 3.34 -17.58
C VAL A 229 17.76 4.04 -16.81
N LYS A 230 17.39 3.49 -15.66
CA LYS A 230 16.38 4.08 -14.76
C LYS A 230 17.00 5.11 -13.82
N VAL A 231 18.21 4.86 -13.32
CA VAL A 231 18.95 5.82 -12.50
C VAL A 231 20.33 6.07 -13.15
N PRO A 232 20.58 7.29 -13.67
CA PRO A 232 21.87 7.64 -14.27
C PRO A 232 23.01 7.58 -13.26
N GLY A 233 24.17 7.08 -13.70
CA GLY A 233 25.34 6.93 -12.85
C GLY A 233 25.86 8.24 -12.23
N VAL A 234 25.59 9.39 -12.84
CA VAL A 234 25.97 10.70 -12.28
C VAL A 234 25.30 10.98 -10.90
N LEU A 235 24.18 10.31 -10.60
CA LEU A 235 23.47 10.43 -9.34
C LEU A 235 23.98 9.43 -8.29
N VAL A 236 24.64 8.33 -8.69
CA VAL A 236 25.02 7.21 -7.81
C VAL A 236 26.42 7.43 -7.24
N ASP A 237 26.58 7.34 -5.93
CA ASP A 237 27.87 7.48 -5.24
C ASP A 237 28.51 6.11 -4.92
N ALA A 238 27.70 5.13 -4.54
CA ALA A 238 28.14 3.79 -4.18
C ALA A 238 27.30 2.72 -4.91
N VAL A 239 27.98 1.68 -5.40
CA VAL A 239 27.34 0.48 -5.97
C VAL A 239 27.81 -0.74 -5.19
N VAL A 240 26.87 -1.40 -4.52
CA VAL A 240 27.03 -2.66 -3.82
C VAL A 240 26.54 -3.79 -4.72
N VAL A 241 27.35 -4.86 -4.85
CA VAL A 241 26.97 -6.00 -5.68
C VAL A 241 26.60 -7.17 -4.79
N ASP A 242 25.38 -7.66 -4.98
CA ASP A 242 24.86 -8.86 -4.34
C ASP A 242 24.47 -9.89 -5.40
N PRO A 243 25.34 -10.87 -5.74
CA PRO A 243 25.04 -11.91 -6.72
C PRO A 243 23.85 -12.80 -6.34
N GLU A 244 23.55 -12.91 -5.04
CA GLU A 244 22.45 -13.71 -4.49
C GLU A 244 21.13 -12.93 -4.41
N GLN A 245 21.11 -11.69 -4.90
CA GLN A 245 19.90 -10.86 -4.89
C GLN A 245 18.72 -11.58 -5.55
N ARG A 246 17.62 -11.72 -4.82
CA ARG A 246 16.39 -12.37 -5.26
C ARG A 246 15.39 -11.32 -5.77
N GLN A 247 14.47 -11.71 -6.63
CA GLN A 247 13.43 -10.81 -7.15
C GLN A 247 12.40 -10.45 -6.04
N SER A 248 12.07 -11.42 -5.18
CA SER A 248 11.29 -11.22 -3.95
C SER A 248 11.71 -12.23 -2.89
N LEU A 249 11.12 -12.15 -1.70
CA LEU A 249 11.34 -13.14 -0.63
C LEU A 249 11.10 -14.58 -1.09
N LEU A 250 10.08 -14.82 -1.94
CA LEU A 250 9.68 -16.16 -2.38
C LEU A 250 10.25 -16.55 -3.75
N THR A 251 10.81 -15.60 -4.51
CA THR A 251 11.14 -15.80 -5.91
C THR A 251 12.57 -15.37 -6.19
N ASP A 252 13.42 -16.30 -6.62
CA ASP A 252 14.78 -15.96 -7.03
C ASP A 252 14.76 -15.11 -8.31
N TYR A 253 14.09 -15.61 -9.34
CA TYR A 253 13.76 -14.88 -10.55
C TYR A 253 12.66 -15.58 -11.35
N ASP A 254 11.60 -14.84 -11.67
CA ASP A 254 10.55 -15.23 -12.60
C ASP A 254 10.42 -14.13 -13.67
N PRO A 255 10.83 -14.40 -14.92
CA PRO A 255 10.81 -13.41 -16.00
C PRO A 255 9.40 -12.92 -16.35
N SER A 256 8.36 -13.66 -15.98
CA SER A 256 6.98 -13.22 -16.17
C SER A 256 6.56 -12.10 -15.21
N LEU A 257 7.26 -11.91 -14.10
CA LEU A 257 7.02 -10.85 -13.13
C LEU A 257 7.72 -9.54 -13.50
N SER A 258 8.83 -9.62 -14.26
CA SER A 258 9.54 -8.45 -14.79
C SER A 258 9.06 -8.03 -16.19
N GLY A 259 8.19 -8.84 -16.80
CA GLY A 259 7.74 -8.62 -18.18
C GLY A 259 8.77 -8.98 -19.27
N GLU A 260 9.87 -9.65 -18.91
CA GLU A 260 10.88 -10.09 -19.87
C GLU A 260 10.30 -11.16 -20.83
N TYR A 261 9.51 -12.11 -20.27
CA TYR A 261 8.74 -13.09 -21.02
C TYR A 261 7.28 -13.10 -20.56
N ARG A 262 6.41 -13.48 -21.46
CA ARG A 262 5.04 -13.83 -21.13
C ARG A 262 4.92 -15.34 -21.05
N VAL A 263 4.41 -15.84 -19.93
CA VAL A 263 4.12 -17.28 -19.76
C VAL A 263 2.67 -17.57 -20.07
N VAL A 264 2.40 -18.72 -20.67
CA VAL A 264 1.04 -19.22 -20.80
C VAL A 264 0.63 -19.65 -19.39
N THR A 265 -0.33 -18.95 -18.82
CA THR A 265 -1.00 -19.41 -17.61
C THR A 265 -1.98 -20.49 -18.06
N GLU A 266 -1.73 -21.75 -17.70
CA GLU A 266 -2.77 -22.76 -17.80
C GLU A 266 -3.98 -22.21 -17.04
N ASP A 267 -5.15 -22.33 -17.64
CA ASP A 267 -6.40 -22.08 -16.94
C ASP A 267 -6.53 -23.19 -15.89
N GLU A 268 -5.85 -22.98 -14.75
CA GLU A 268 -6.20 -23.74 -13.58
C GLU A 268 -7.67 -23.45 -13.33
N ASP A 269 -8.51 -24.44 -13.50
CA ASP A 269 -9.95 -24.41 -13.25
C ASP A 269 -10.20 -24.30 -11.73
N SER A 270 -9.51 -23.36 -11.10
CA SER A 270 -9.59 -23.05 -9.67
C SER A 270 -10.79 -22.14 -9.44
N ARG A 271 -11.99 -22.74 -9.59
CA ARG A 271 -13.21 -22.08 -9.14
C ARG A 271 -13.08 -21.76 -7.66
N MET A 272 -13.40 -20.53 -7.32
CA MET A 272 -13.39 -20.11 -5.92
C MET A 272 -14.40 -20.97 -5.12
N PRO A 273 -14.00 -21.58 -3.98
CA PRO A 273 -14.94 -22.33 -3.16
C PRO A 273 -16.13 -21.49 -2.72
N LEU A 274 -17.34 -22.08 -2.69
CA LEU A 274 -18.54 -21.40 -2.23
C LEU A 274 -18.48 -21.18 -0.71
N THR A 275 -17.99 -20.03 -0.33
CA THR A 275 -17.88 -19.56 1.05
C THR A 275 -18.42 -18.13 1.14
N GLU A 276 -18.45 -17.57 2.35
CA GLU A 276 -18.76 -16.15 2.57
C GLU A 276 -17.88 -15.23 1.71
N ARG A 277 -16.63 -15.60 1.45
CA ARG A 277 -15.71 -14.83 0.58
C ARG A 277 -16.22 -14.77 -0.87
N LYS A 278 -16.72 -15.88 -1.41
CA LYS A 278 -17.28 -15.92 -2.76
C LYS A 278 -18.56 -15.09 -2.86
N VAL A 279 -19.41 -15.12 -1.83
CA VAL A 279 -20.62 -14.28 -1.77
C VAL A 279 -20.25 -12.80 -1.83
N ILE A 280 -19.33 -12.37 -0.98
CA ILE A 280 -18.82 -10.98 -0.96
C ILE A 280 -18.24 -10.61 -2.33
N ALA A 281 -17.39 -11.47 -2.91
CA ALA A 281 -16.75 -11.24 -4.19
C ALA A 281 -17.77 -11.12 -5.34
N ARG A 282 -18.79 -12.00 -5.38
CA ARG A 282 -19.88 -11.97 -6.36
C ARG A 282 -20.68 -10.67 -6.29
N ARG A 283 -21.06 -10.25 -5.07
CA ARG A 283 -21.81 -9.01 -4.90
C ARG A 283 -20.95 -7.79 -5.25
N ALA A 284 -19.68 -7.77 -4.84
CA ALA A 284 -18.77 -6.68 -5.19
C ALA A 284 -18.51 -6.60 -6.71
N ALA A 285 -18.43 -7.75 -7.39
CA ALA A 285 -18.24 -7.82 -8.83
C ALA A 285 -19.37 -7.12 -9.63
N GLU A 286 -20.59 -7.03 -9.08
CA GLU A 286 -21.70 -6.28 -9.72
C GLU A 286 -21.41 -4.78 -9.83
N GLU A 287 -20.47 -4.26 -9.06
CA GLU A 287 -20.06 -2.86 -9.11
C GLU A 287 -19.02 -2.55 -10.20
N LEU A 288 -18.47 -3.59 -10.87
CA LEU A 288 -17.45 -3.47 -11.90
C LEU A 288 -18.05 -3.52 -13.30
N GLY A 289 -17.72 -2.53 -14.14
CA GLY A 289 -18.01 -2.51 -15.58
C GLY A 289 -16.94 -3.26 -16.40
N GLU A 290 -17.28 -3.62 -17.63
CA GLU A 290 -16.40 -4.40 -18.53
C GLU A 290 -15.09 -3.67 -18.89
N ASN A 291 -15.14 -2.32 -18.97
CA ASN A 291 -13.99 -1.50 -19.39
C ASN A 291 -13.42 -0.67 -18.24
N ASP A 292 -13.81 -0.96 -17.00
CA ASP A 292 -13.32 -0.21 -15.86
C ASP A 292 -11.83 -0.45 -15.64
N VAL A 293 -11.12 0.58 -15.28
CA VAL A 293 -9.77 0.49 -14.72
C VAL A 293 -9.90 0.36 -13.21
N CYS A 294 -9.43 -0.77 -12.69
CA CYS A 294 -9.64 -1.15 -11.32
C CYS A 294 -8.34 -1.31 -10.53
N ASN A 295 -8.36 -0.89 -9.27
CA ASN A 295 -7.40 -1.37 -8.27
C ASN A 295 -8.11 -2.33 -7.31
N LEU A 296 -7.49 -3.46 -7.02
CA LEU A 296 -7.97 -4.42 -6.02
C LEU A 296 -6.97 -4.51 -4.88
N GLY A 297 -7.46 -4.22 -3.67
CA GLY A 297 -6.66 -4.33 -2.45
C GLY A 297 -6.36 -5.78 -2.08
N PHE A 298 -5.49 -5.96 -1.11
CA PHE A 298 -5.05 -7.26 -0.61
C PHE A 298 -6.12 -7.99 0.20
N GLY A 299 -6.18 -9.31 0.06
CA GLY A 299 -6.94 -10.23 0.91
C GLY A 299 -8.36 -10.49 0.42
N MET A 300 -9.39 -9.89 1.01
CA MET A 300 -10.78 -10.11 0.60
C MET A 300 -11.05 -9.65 -0.86
N PRO A 301 -10.50 -8.52 -1.33
CA PRO A 301 -10.66 -8.06 -2.71
C PRO A 301 -10.08 -8.98 -3.78
N ASP A 302 -9.07 -9.79 -3.47
CA ASP A 302 -8.43 -10.72 -4.44
C ASP A 302 -9.47 -11.66 -5.09
N GLY A 303 -10.50 -12.07 -4.32
CA GLY A 303 -11.57 -12.92 -4.79
C GLY A 303 -12.44 -12.30 -5.89
N VAL A 304 -12.49 -10.96 -5.97
CA VAL A 304 -13.35 -10.28 -6.96
C VAL A 304 -12.85 -10.50 -8.38
N ALA A 305 -11.53 -10.40 -8.62
CA ALA A 305 -10.96 -10.70 -9.94
C ALA A 305 -11.19 -12.17 -10.34
N ALA A 306 -11.03 -13.08 -9.38
CA ALA A 306 -11.27 -14.51 -9.62
C ALA A 306 -12.72 -14.78 -10.03
N VAL A 307 -13.69 -14.21 -9.31
CA VAL A 307 -15.12 -14.36 -9.62
C VAL A 307 -15.47 -13.72 -10.97
N VAL A 308 -14.94 -12.52 -11.28
CA VAL A 308 -15.20 -11.89 -12.59
C VAL A 308 -14.66 -12.76 -13.73
N LYS A 309 -13.44 -13.32 -13.58
CA LYS A 309 -12.89 -14.24 -14.57
C LYS A 309 -13.75 -15.50 -14.69
N GLU A 310 -14.15 -16.12 -13.57
CA GLU A 310 -14.98 -17.34 -13.52
C GLU A 310 -16.36 -17.14 -14.19
N GLU A 311 -17.04 -16.03 -13.93
CA GLU A 311 -18.43 -15.82 -14.29
C GLU A 311 -18.65 -14.97 -15.56
N ARG A 312 -17.68 -14.10 -15.92
CA ARG A 312 -17.79 -13.17 -17.05
C ARG A 312 -16.72 -13.38 -18.13
N GLY A 313 -15.69 -14.17 -17.84
CA GLY A 313 -14.61 -14.52 -18.78
C GLY A 313 -13.50 -13.48 -18.92
N LEU A 314 -13.83 -12.19 -18.99
CA LEU A 314 -12.87 -11.10 -19.12
C LEU A 314 -12.89 -10.23 -17.86
N PRO A 315 -11.77 -10.19 -17.11
CA PRO A 315 -11.63 -9.25 -15.98
C PRO A 315 -11.45 -7.81 -16.50
N PRO A 316 -11.83 -6.79 -15.70
CA PRO A 316 -11.49 -5.40 -15.98
C PRO A 316 -9.97 -5.21 -16.06
N VAL A 317 -9.52 -4.05 -16.51
CA VAL A 317 -8.10 -3.71 -16.51
C VAL A 317 -7.65 -3.51 -15.06
N LEU A 318 -6.89 -4.48 -14.54
CA LEU A 318 -6.34 -4.39 -13.19
C LEU A 318 -5.09 -3.52 -13.18
N SER A 319 -4.92 -2.77 -12.11
CA SER A 319 -3.70 -2.00 -11.85
C SER A 319 -3.29 -2.16 -10.39
N VAL A 320 -1.98 -2.07 -10.14
CA VAL A 320 -1.39 -2.18 -8.81
C VAL A 320 -0.61 -0.90 -8.53
N GLU A 321 -0.74 -0.39 -7.32
CA GLU A 321 -0.22 0.93 -6.93
C GLU A 321 1.30 1.06 -7.06
N GLN A 322 2.04 -0.05 -7.08
CA GLN A 322 3.49 -0.07 -7.32
C GLN A 322 3.88 0.25 -8.79
N GLY A 323 2.92 0.61 -9.64
CA GLY A 323 3.18 1.06 -11.01
C GLY A 323 2.84 0.02 -12.08
N ILE A 324 2.09 -1.03 -11.77
CA ILE A 324 1.84 -2.12 -12.71
C ILE A 324 0.42 -2.02 -13.27
N ILE A 325 0.31 -2.20 -14.59
CA ILE A 325 -0.97 -2.22 -15.32
C ILE A 325 -1.14 -3.57 -16.01
N GLY A 326 -2.33 -4.14 -15.89
CA GLY A 326 -2.72 -5.43 -16.48
C GLY A 326 -2.02 -6.62 -15.83
N GLY A 327 -2.22 -7.80 -16.38
CA GLY A 327 -1.65 -9.05 -15.88
C GLY A 327 -2.41 -9.67 -14.70
N ILE A 328 -1.77 -10.60 -13.99
CA ILE A 328 -2.35 -11.37 -12.89
C ILE A 328 -1.65 -10.99 -11.60
N PRO A 329 -2.30 -10.20 -10.70
CA PRO A 329 -1.74 -9.84 -9.40
C PRO A 329 -1.36 -11.07 -8.57
N GLN A 330 -0.25 -10.98 -7.86
CA GLN A 330 0.24 -12.05 -7.00
C GLN A 330 -0.18 -11.80 -5.56
N GLY A 331 -0.44 -12.88 -4.82
CA GLY A 331 -0.85 -12.82 -3.41
C GLY A 331 0.28 -13.14 -2.43
N GLY A 332 -0.05 -13.13 -1.13
CA GLY A 332 0.90 -13.47 -0.06
C GLY A 332 2.09 -12.53 0.00
N SER A 333 3.31 -13.07 0.17
CA SER A 333 4.54 -12.27 0.21
C SER A 333 4.96 -11.69 -1.15
N ASN A 334 4.34 -12.14 -2.25
CA ASN A 334 4.52 -11.55 -3.57
C ASN A 334 3.48 -10.46 -3.90
N PHE A 335 2.65 -10.06 -2.92
CA PHE A 335 1.71 -8.94 -3.10
C PHE A 335 2.46 -7.68 -3.52
N GLY A 336 2.00 -7.06 -4.62
CA GLY A 336 2.68 -5.95 -5.28
C GLY A 336 3.36 -6.34 -6.60
N LEU A 337 3.60 -7.62 -6.83
CA LEU A 337 4.05 -8.16 -8.12
C LEU A 337 2.86 -8.61 -8.98
N VAL A 338 3.09 -8.62 -10.29
CA VAL A 338 2.07 -9.04 -11.26
C VAL A 338 2.70 -9.95 -12.31
N ARG A 339 2.11 -11.11 -12.55
CA ARG A 339 2.53 -11.99 -13.65
C ARG A 339 2.00 -11.49 -14.98
N ASN A 340 2.82 -11.49 -16.01
CA ASN A 340 2.47 -11.02 -17.37
C ASN A 340 1.97 -9.56 -17.39
N PRO A 341 2.64 -8.59 -16.75
CA PRO A 341 2.20 -7.20 -16.77
C PRO A 341 2.10 -6.67 -18.20
N MET A 342 1.18 -5.75 -18.44
CA MET A 342 1.08 -5.00 -19.71
C MET A 342 2.06 -3.84 -19.72
N ALA A 343 2.24 -3.17 -18.57
CA ALA A 343 3.21 -2.09 -18.39
C ALA A 343 3.69 -2.06 -16.93
N ILE A 344 4.94 -1.62 -16.73
CA ILE A 344 5.54 -1.31 -15.43
C ILE A 344 6.02 0.14 -15.47
N LEU A 345 5.35 1.00 -14.72
CA LEU A 345 5.64 2.42 -14.59
C LEU A 345 6.44 2.68 -13.31
N ASP A 346 7.15 3.80 -13.26
CA ASP A 346 7.71 4.28 -12.02
C ASP A 346 6.55 4.68 -11.07
N GLN A 347 6.57 4.22 -9.84
CA GLN A 347 5.49 4.34 -8.85
C GLN A 347 4.93 5.76 -8.70
N PRO A 348 5.71 6.86 -8.69
CA PRO A 348 5.16 8.20 -8.60
C PRO A 348 4.17 8.56 -9.72
N TYR A 349 4.40 8.08 -10.95
CA TYR A 349 3.49 8.33 -12.09
C TYR A 349 2.19 7.53 -11.99
N GLN A 350 2.24 6.34 -11.40
CA GLN A 350 1.04 5.57 -11.12
C GLN A 350 0.13 6.31 -10.13
N PHE A 351 0.72 6.89 -9.09
CA PHE A 351 -0.03 7.67 -8.12
C PHE A 351 -0.52 9.01 -8.68
N ASP A 352 0.23 9.68 -9.57
CA ASP A 352 -0.29 10.87 -10.27
C ASP A 352 -1.59 10.54 -11.03
N TRP A 353 -1.62 9.39 -11.69
CA TRP A 353 -2.78 8.94 -12.42
C TRP A 353 -3.95 8.58 -11.49
N TYR A 354 -3.68 7.89 -10.38
CA TYR A 354 -4.70 7.56 -9.39
C TYR A 354 -5.29 8.80 -8.73
N ASP A 355 -4.45 9.68 -8.24
CA ASP A 355 -4.84 10.92 -7.55
C ASP A 355 -5.59 11.88 -8.47
N GLY A 356 -5.31 11.83 -9.76
CA GLY A 356 -6.00 12.57 -10.84
C GLY A 356 -7.36 11.99 -11.25
N GLY A 357 -7.82 10.87 -10.65
CA GLY A 357 -9.11 10.24 -10.97
C GLY A 357 -9.04 9.15 -12.04
N GLY A 358 -7.89 8.54 -12.26
CA GLY A 358 -7.68 7.49 -13.27
C GLY A 358 -8.30 6.14 -12.94
N LEU A 359 -8.75 5.92 -11.70
CA LEU A 359 -9.45 4.70 -11.29
C LEU A 359 -10.97 4.86 -11.43
N ASP A 360 -11.61 3.97 -12.20
CA ASP A 360 -13.07 3.93 -12.29
C ASP A 360 -13.67 3.30 -11.03
N VAL A 361 -13.11 2.17 -10.59
CA VAL A 361 -13.54 1.45 -9.39
C VAL A 361 -12.33 0.97 -8.60
N THR A 362 -12.42 1.05 -7.29
CA THR A 362 -11.51 0.30 -6.42
C THR A 362 -12.30 -0.59 -5.48
N VAL A 363 -11.76 -1.79 -5.21
CA VAL A 363 -12.28 -2.70 -4.18
C VAL A 363 -11.25 -2.84 -3.09
N LEU A 364 -11.58 -2.42 -1.87
CA LEU A 364 -10.67 -2.38 -0.73
C LEU A 364 -11.28 -3.09 0.48
N SER A 365 -10.43 -3.67 1.32
CA SER A 365 -10.88 -4.22 2.60
C SER A 365 -11.16 -3.10 3.61
N PHE A 366 -12.07 -3.36 4.54
CA PHE A 366 -12.24 -2.55 5.75
C PHE A 366 -12.02 -3.40 7.00
N ALA A 367 -11.49 -2.79 8.04
CA ALA A 367 -11.47 -3.41 9.35
C ALA A 367 -12.60 -2.88 10.24
N GLN A 368 -12.90 -1.59 10.14
CA GLN A 368 -14.05 -0.95 10.77
C GLN A 368 -14.65 0.08 9.80
N PHE A 369 -15.96 0.29 9.88
CA PHE A 369 -16.59 1.51 9.37
C PHE A 369 -17.69 2.00 10.34
N ASP A 370 -18.00 3.30 10.30
CA ASP A 370 -18.98 3.94 11.16
C ASP A 370 -20.20 4.48 10.41
N ARG A 371 -21.19 5.01 11.15
CA ARG A 371 -22.42 5.58 10.59
C ARG A 371 -22.21 6.75 9.63
N HIS A 372 -21.05 7.41 9.72
CA HIS A 372 -20.68 8.52 8.82
C HIS A 372 -20.01 8.05 7.53
N GLY A 373 -19.76 6.74 7.41
CA GLY A 373 -19.05 6.14 6.28
C GLY A 373 -17.53 6.31 6.35
N ASN A 374 -17.01 6.68 7.52
CA ASN A 374 -15.56 6.65 7.74
C ASN A 374 -15.10 5.20 7.84
N VAL A 375 -13.89 4.91 7.32
CA VAL A 375 -13.29 3.57 7.35
C VAL A 375 -11.94 3.63 8.05
N ASN A 376 -11.65 2.60 8.84
CA ASN A 376 -10.35 2.38 9.46
C ASN A 376 -9.68 1.10 8.92
N VAL A 377 -8.40 1.24 8.53
CA VAL A 377 -7.48 0.13 8.21
C VAL A 377 -6.11 0.32 8.86
N SER A 378 -5.83 1.49 9.44
CA SER A 378 -4.49 1.96 9.77
C SER A 378 -4.03 1.61 11.19
N LYS A 379 -4.95 1.56 12.16
CA LYS A 379 -4.60 1.37 13.57
C LYS A 379 -5.69 0.59 14.30
N PHE A 380 -5.31 -0.46 15.04
CA PHE A 380 -6.23 -1.27 15.84
C PHE A 380 -5.57 -1.68 17.14
N GLY A 381 -6.22 -1.39 18.28
CA GLY A 381 -5.77 -1.84 19.57
C GLY A 381 -4.32 -1.46 19.86
N GLY A 382 -3.89 -0.28 19.42
CA GLY A 382 -2.52 0.22 19.58
C GLY A 382 -1.51 -0.30 18.53
N ARG A 383 -1.89 -1.25 17.67
CA ARG A 383 -1.00 -1.73 16.58
C ARG A 383 -1.05 -0.77 15.40
N ILE A 384 0.11 -0.35 14.93
CA ILE A 384 0.29 0.51 13.76
C ILE A 384 0.43 -0.36 12.50
N ASN A 385 -0.58 -0.38 11.65
CA ASN A 385 -0.49 -1.06 10.34
C ASN A 385 -0.05 -0.09 9.24
N GLY A 386 -0.44 1.19 9.36
CA GLY A 386 -0.32 2.17 8.29
C GLY A 386 -1.38 1.98 7.21
N VAL A 387 -1.28 2.73 6.13
CA VAL A 387 -2.29 2.77 5.05
C VAL A 387 -1.77 2.33 3.70
N GLY A 388 -0.45 2.34 3.46
CA GLY A 388 0.06 2.13 2.11
C GLY A 388 -0.59 3.08 1.10
N GLY A 389 -1.06 2.54 -0.01
CA GLY A 389 -1.79 3.28 -1.05
C GLY A 389 -3.27 3.54 -0.75
N PHE A 390 -3.82 3.03 0.36
CA PHE A 390 -5.26 3.04 0.64
C PHE A 390 -5.93 4.42 0.52
N ILE A 391 -5.30 5.48 1.08
CA ILE A 391 -5.88 6.84 1.03
C ILE A 391 -5.87 7.36 -0.41
N ASN A 392 -4.75 7.25 -1.13
CA ASN A 392 -4.65 7.67 -2.53
C ASN A 392 -5.71 6.95 -3.40
N ILE A 393 -5.73 5.63 -3.31
CA ILE A 393 -6.61 4.77 -4.10
C ILE A 393 -8.09 5.09 -3.80
N SER A 394 -8.46 5.14 -2.51
CA SER A 394 -9.85 5.34 -2.12
C SER A 394 -10.35 6.76 -2.38
N GLN A 395 -9.53 7.80 -2.20
CA GLN A 395 -9.91 9.19 -2.49
C GLN A 395 -9.82 9.54 -3.98
N GLY A 396 -8.93 8.87 -4.74
CA GLY A 396 -8.74 9.10 -6.18
C GLY A 396 -9.74 8.35 -7.07
N ALA A 397 -10.35 7.25 -6.61
CA ALA A 397 -11.28 6.46 -7.41
C ALA A 397 -12.66 7.14 -7.56
N LYS A 398 -13.30 6.96 -8.72
CA LYS A 398 -14.69 7.46 -8.96
C LYS A 398 -15.70 6.70 -8.11
N LYS A 399 -15.48 5.39 -7.91
CA LYS A 399 -16.31 4.52 -7.08
C LYS A 399 -15.42 3.69 -6.14
N VAL A 400 -15.82 3.56 -4.89
CA VAL A 400 -15.16 2.73 -3.89
C VAL A 400 -16.10 1.64 -3.39
N VAL A 401 -15.64 0.39 -3.44
CA VAL A 401 -16.33 -0.77 -2.88
C VAL A 401 -15.52 -1.32 -1.73
N PHE A 402 -15.99 -1.12 -0.52
CA PHE A 402 -15.39 -1.71 0.66
C PHE A 402 -15.95 -3.11 0.91
N VAL A 403 -15.06 -4.11 1.08
CA VAL A 403 -15.44 -5.51 1.27
C VAL A 403 -14.89 -6.09 2.57
N GLY A 404 -15.66 -6.94 3.22
CA GLY A 404 -15.23 -7.60 4.43
C GLY A 404 -16.35 -8.40 5.09
N THR A 405 -16.02 -9.32 6.01
CA THR A 405 -17.03 -9.97 6.84
C THR A 405 -17.69 -8.97 7.78
N PHE A 406 -18.94 -9.20 8.14
CA PHE A 406 -19.74 -8.31 9.00
C PHE A 406 -19.13 -8.18 10.40
N THR A 407 -18.69 -9.31 10.96
CA THR A 407 -17.94 -9.37 12.21
C THR A 407 -16.62 -10.09 12.03
N ALA A 408 -15.71 -10.01 13.00
CA ALA A 408 -14.38 -10.62 12.97
C ALA A 408 -14.04 -11.33 14.29
N GLY A 409 -12.95 -12.12 14.28
CA GLY A 409 -12.50 -12.79 15.49
C GLY A 409 -13.25 -14.09 15.80
N GLY A 410 -13.16 -15.06 14.89
CA GLY A 410 -13.78 -16.38 15.02
C GLY A 410 -15.11 -16.52 14.29
N PHE A 411 -15.44 -15.59 13.41
CA PHE A 411 -16.60 -15.67 12.53
C PHE A 411 -16.57 -16.92 11.67
N ARG A 412 -17.70 -17.63 11.57
CA ARG A 412 -17.91 -18.80 10.67
C ARG A 412 -19.31 -18.78 10.11
N ALA A 413 -19.43 -18.99 8.83
CA ALA A 413 -20.69 -19.13 8.12
C ALA A 413 -20.68 -20.37 7.21
N GLN A 414 -21.86 -20.84 6.86
CA GLN A 414 -22.08 -21.89 5.88
C GLN A 414 -23.00 -21.36 4.80
N VAL A 415 -22.55 -21.49 3.54
CA VAL A 415 -23.29 -21.04 2.35
C VAL A 415 -23.77 -22.26 1.60
N GLU A 416 -25.07 -22.41 1.45
CA GLU A 416 -25.68 -23.52 0.73
C GLU A 416 -27.11 -23.22 0.28
N GLU A 417 -27.52 -23.87 -0.81
CA GLU A 417 -28.91 -23.85 -1.31
C GLU A 417 -29.52 -22.45 -1.53
N GLY A 418 -28.68 -21.48 -1.87
CA GLY A 418 -29.13 -20.10 -2.13
C GLY A 418 -29.29 -19.23 -0.89
N THR A 419 -28.79 -19.64 0.25
CA THR A 419 -28.83 -18.91 1.52
C THR A 419 -27.47 -18.93 2.24
N ILE A 420 -27.36 -18.14 3.30
CA ILE A 420 -26.22 -18.19 4.23
C ILE A 420 -26.71 -18.40 5.65
N ARG A 421 -26.02 -19.24 6.40
CA ARG A 421 -26.28 -19.50 7.81
C ARG A 421 -25.07 -19.12 8.65
N ILE A 422 -25.26 -18.28 9.64
CA ILE A 422 -24.21 -17.90 10.59
C ILE A 422 -24.09 -19.02 11.63
N MET A 423 -22.92 -19.69 11.62
CA MET A 423 -22.63 -20.78 12.55
C MET A 423 -22.00 -20.27 13.84
N THR A 424 -21.20 -19.22 13.75
CA THR A 424 -20.56 -18.56 14.90
C THR A 424 -20.36 -17.09 14.56
N GLU A 425 -20.89 -16.22 15.42
CA GLU A 425 -20.68 -14.79 15.28
C GLU A 425 -19.25 -14.41 15.71
N GLY A 426 -18.65 -13.43 15.02
CA GLY A 426 -17.36 -12.92 15.38
C GLY A 426 -17.41 -12.12 16.69
N ARG A 427 -16.35 -12.21 17.50
CA ARG A 427 -16.26 -11.50 18.78
C ARG A 427 -16.13 -9.99 18.63
N ASN A 428 -15.63 -9.53 17.48
CA ASN A 428 -15.34 -8.11 17.24
C ASN A 428 -16.34 -7.56 16.23
N LYS A 429 -17.10 -6.56 16.63
CA LYS A 429 -17.94 -5.77 15.73
C LYS A 429 -17.03 -4.90 14.86
N LYS A 430 -17.37 -4.82 13.57
CA LYS A 430 -16.64 -3.99 12.59
C LYS A 430 -17.43 -2.76 12.17
N LEU A 431 -18.74 -2.79 12.36
CA LEU A 431 -19.68 -1.70 12.16
C LEU A 431 -19.85 -1.00 13.49
N VAL A 432 -19.04 0.04 13.73
CA VAL A 432 -18.83 0.67 15.03
C VAL A 432 -19.48 2.06 15.09
N SER A 433 -19.74 2.54 16.30
CA SER A 433 -20.30 3.89 16.50
C SER A 433 -19.36 4.99 15.97
N GLN A 434 -18.05 4.77 16.14
CA GLN A 434 -16.97 5.62 15.62
C GLN A 434 -15.74 4.74 15.38
N VAL A 435 -15.09 4.91 14.22
CA VAL A 435 -13.84 4.20 13.91
C VAL A 435 -12.70 4.66 14.82
N GLU A 436 -11.76 3.75 15.13
CA GLU A 436 -10.60 4.07 15.96
C GLU A 436 -9.69 5.13 15.31
N GLN A 437 -9.56 5.10 13.98
CA GLN A 437 -8.80 6.10 13.21
C GLN A 437 -9.44 6.26 11.82
N ILE A 438 -9.49 7.47 11.28
CA ILE A 438 -10.10 7.75 9.98
C ILE A 438 -9.07 7.55 8.86
N SER A 439 -9.09 6.38 8.23
CA SER A 439 -8.28 6.09 7.03
C SER A 439 -8.98 6.53 5.73
N PHE A 440 -10.31 6.56 5.72
CA PHE A 440 -11.17 7.10 4.66
C PHE A 440 -12.25 7.98 5.29
N SER A 441 -12.46 9.17 4.71
CA SER A 441 -13.44 10.13 5.21
C SER A 441 -14.74 10.06 4.41
N GLY A 442 -15.82 9.61 5.05
CA GLY A 442 -17.14 9.62 4.44
C GLY A 442 -17.66 11.05 4.16
N ALA A 443 -17.27 12.03 4.96
CA ALA A 443 -17.61 13.44 4.71
C ALA A 443 -16.96 13.93 3.42
N TYR A 444 -15.65 13.70 3.24
CA TYR A 444 -14.93 14.06 2.02
C TYR A 444 -15.53 13.36 0.78
N ALA A 445 -15.90 12.08 0.89
CA ALA A 445 -16.51 11.34 -0.20
C ALA A 445 -17.86 11.97 -0.61
N ARG A 446 -18.72 12.33 0.35
CA ARG A 446 -20.01 13.00 0.06
C ARG A 446 -19.83 14.36 -0.61
N GLU A 447 -18.91 15.19 -0.10
CA GLU A 447 -18.62 16.51 -0.67
C GLU A 447 -18.15 16.43 -2.13
N ASN A 448 -17.45 15.35 -2.49
CA ASN A 448 -16.96 15.12 -3.85
C ASN A 448 -17.92 14.28 -4.72
N GLY A 449 -19.10 13.90 -4.21
CA GLY A 449 -20.06 13.09 -4.94
C GLY A 449 -19.58 11.67 -5.27
N GLN A 450 -18.64 11.15 -4.50
CA GLN A 450 -18.04 9.84 -4.71
C GLN A 450 -19.03 8.73 -4.32
N LYS A 451 -19.21 7.73 -5.19
CA LYS A 451 -20.04 6.55 -4.87
C LYS A 451 -19.26 5.59 -3.97
N VAL A 452 -19.85 5.25 -2.81
CA VAL A 452 -19.24 4.34 -1.84
C VAL A 452 -20.22 3.24 -1.47
N VAL A 453 -19.78 1.98 -1.62
CA VAL A 453 -20.57 0.78 -1.30
C VAL A 453 -19.79 -0.08 -0.31
N PHE A 454 -20.48 -0.62 0.69
CA PHE A 454 -19.92 -1.57 1.66
C PHE A 454 -20.61 -2.93 1.47
N VAL A 455 -19.84 -3.96 1.18
CA VAL A 455 -20.34 -5.31 0.89
C VAL A 455 -19.83 -6.28 1.95
N THR A 456 -20.76 -6.96 2.60
CA THR A 456 -20.47 -8.06 3.50
C THR A 456 -21.16 -9.35 3.01
N GLU A 457 -20.92 -10.45 3.65
CA GLU A 457 -21.55 -11.73 3.32
C GLU A 457 -23.06 -11.74 3.57
N ARG A 458 -23.58 -10.79 4.38
CA ARG A 458 -24.99 -10.79 4.80
C ARG A 458 -25.73 -9.47 4.58
N ALA A 459 -25.03 -8.38 4.33
CA ALA A 459 -25.62 -7.06 4.14
C ALA A 459 -24.80 -6.19 3.19
N VAL A 460 -25.48 -5.30 2.47
CA VAL A 460 -24.86 -4.27 1.64
C VAL A 460 -25.32 -2.91 2.11
N PHE A 461 -24.40 -1.95 2.15
CA PHE A 461 -24.70 -0.58 2.52
C PHE A 461 -24.16 0.39 1.45
N GLU A 462 -24.78 1.55 1.35
CA GLU A 462 -24.31 2.66 0.51
C GLU A 462 -24.14 3.93 1.36
N LEU A 463 -23.14 4.73 1.03
CA LEU A 463 -22.99 6.05 1.64
C LEU A 463 -23.92 7.04 0.94
N THR A 464 -24.86 7.62 1.70
CA THR A 464 -25.81 8.63 1.24
C THR A 464 -25.54 9.99 1.92
N PRO A 465 -26.21 11.09 1.48
CA PRO A 465 -26.11 12.37 2.20
C PRO A 465 -26.50 12.26 3.68
N GLU A 466 -27.44 11.37 4.03
CA GLU A 466 -27.94 11.17 5.39
C GLU A 466 -27.04 10.27 6.24
N GLY A 467 -26.11 9.55 5.62
CA GLY A 467 -25.19 8.61 6.28
C GLY A 467 -25.16 7.24 5.61
N VAL A 468 -24.70 6.23 6.32
CA VAL A 468 -24.64 4.85 5.83
C VAL A 468 -26.04 4.24 5.82
N LYS A 469 -26.52 3.85 4.62
CA LYS A 469 -27.83 3.27 4.36
C LYS A 469 -27.72 1.78 4.09
N LEU A 470 -28.52 0.96 4.79
CA LEU A 470 -28.68 -0.46 4.51
C LEU A 470 -29.54 -0.63 3.27
N THR A 471 -29.03 -1.25 2.22
CA THR A 471 -29.71 -1.42 0.93
C THR A 471 -30.12 -2.85 0.63
N GLU A 472 -29.34 -3.84 1.12
CA GLU A 472 -29.64 -5.25 0.87
C GLU A 472 -29.29 -6.10 2.10
N ILE A 473 -30.05 -7.20 2.29
CA ILE A 473 -29.73 -8.26 3.26
C ILE A 473 -29.72 -9.62 2.55
N ALA A 474 -28.93 -10.56 3.06
CA ALA A 474 -28.85 -11.91 2.52
C ALA A 474 -30.15 -12.70 2.76
N PRO A 475 -30.52 -13.64 1.86
CA PRO A 475 -31.65 -14.52 2.06
C PRO A 475 -31.56 -15.28 3.41
N GLY A 476 -32.65 -15.28 4.17
CA GLY A 476 -32.75 -15.97 5.45
C GLY A 476 -32.22 -15.21 6.68
N MET A 477 -31.70 -14.00 6.51
CA MET A 477 -31.25 -13.15 7.62
C MET A 477 -32.44 -12.45 8.29
N ASP A 478 -32.46 -12.44 9.62
CA ASP A 478 -33.34 -11.62 10.43
C ASP A 478 -32.71 -10.23 10.63
N LEU A 479 -33.45 -9.18 10.22
CA LEU A 479 -32.96 -7.80 10.25
C LEU A 479 -32.49 -7.39 11.65
N LYS A 480 -33.27 -7.75 12.69
CA LYS A 480 -32.91 -7.32 14.06
C LYS A 480 -31.74 -8.12 14.61
N ARG A 481 -31.89 -9.45 14.66
CA ARG A 481 -30.92 -10.36 15.29
C ARG A 481 -29.58 -10.42 14.54
N ASP A 482 -29.63 -10.57 13.20
CA ASP A 482 -28.44 -10.89 12.40
C ASP A 482 -27.74 -9.63 11.84
N ILE A 483 -28.43 -8.48 11.83
CA ILE A 483 -27.89 -7.21 11.31
C ILE A 483 -27.79 -6.19 12.44
N LEU A 484 -28.92 -5.65 12.95
CA LEU A 484 -28.92 -4.49 13.85
C LEU A 484 -28.27 -4.77 15.21
N ASP A 485 -28.47 -5.95 15.79
CA ASP A 485 -27.88 -6.34 17.08
C ASP A 485 -26.36 -6.61 16.95
N GLN A 486 -25.84 -6.83 15.70
CA GLN A 486 -24.44 -7.13 15.43
C GLN A 486 -23.61 -5.87 15.05
N MET A 487 -24.22 -4.69 15.00
CA MET A 487 -23.57 -3.41 14.75
C MET A 487 -23.80 -2.43 15.93
N GLU A 488 -23.08 -1.32 15.95
CA GLU A 488 -23.13 -0.34 17.04
C GLU A 488 -23.89 0.96 16.68
N PHE A 489 -24.48 1.00 15.50
CA PHE A 489 -25.32 2.13 15.08
C PHE A 489 -26.53 1.64 14.27
N VAL A 490 -27.56 2.46 14.19
CA VAL A 490 -28.71 2.20 13.32
C VAL A 490 -28.44 2.86 11.97
N PRO A 491 -28.39 2.10 10.86
CA PRO A 491 -28.21 2.66 9.54
C PRO A 491 -29.48 3.38 9.06
N VAL A 492 -29.36 4.22 8.05
CA VAL A 492 -30.52 4.70 7.29
C VAL A 492 -31.16 3.49 6.59
N MET A 493 -32.48 3.39 6.59
CA MET A 493 -33.22 2.27 5.98
C MET A 493 -34.48 2.77 5.27
N ASP A 494 -34.79 2.13 4.15
CA ASP A 494 -36.12 2.27 3.53
C ASP A 494 -37.13 1.34 4.25
N GLU A 495 -38.41 1.52 4.00
CA GLU A 495 -39.46 0.62 4.52
C GLU A 495 -39.28 -0.82 4.02
N GLU A 496 -38.83 -1.00 2.77
CA GLU A 496 -38.50 -2.29 2.18
C GLU A 496 -37.00 -2.38 1.87
N ILE A 497 -36.33 -3.35 2.49
CA ILE A 497 -34.91 -3.66 2.25
C ILE A 497 -34.86 -4.78 1.20
N LYS A 498 -34.02 -4.62 0.17
CA LYS A 498 -33.87 -5.62 -0.87
C LYS A 498 -33.21 -6.90 -0.33
N ILE A 499 -33.63 -8.04 -0.88
CA ILE A 499 -32.95 -9.31 -0.62
C ILE A 499 -31.87 -9.54 -1.68
N MET A 500 -30.65 -9.85 -1.26
CA MET A 500 -29.56 -10.21 -2.17
C MET A 500 -29.97 -11.37 -3.06
N PRO A 501 -29.65 -11.34 -4.37
CA PRO A 501 -29.97 -12.43 -5.30
C PRO A 501 -29.45 -13.79 -4.82
N ALA A 502 -30.33 -14.78 -4.79
CA ALA A 502 -30.00 -16.16 -4.35
C ALA A 502 -28.85 -16.80 -5.16
N ARG A 503 -28.57 -16.32 -6.40
CA ARG A 503 -27.47 -16.80 -7.23
C ARG A 503 -26.11 -16.60 -6.58
N TYR A 504 -25.92 -15.59 -5.71
CA TYR A 504 -24.64 -15.38 -5.01
C TYR A 504 -24.31 -16.50 -4.04
N PHE A 505 -25.33 -17.22 -3.55
CA PHE A 505 -25.27 -18.27 -2.53
C PHE A 505 -25.40 -19.67 -3.13
N LYS A 506 -25.23 -19.84 -4.43
CA LYS A 506 -25.27 -21.14 -5.13
C LYS A 506 -23.90 -21.50 -5.69
N ALA A 507 -23.63 -22.81 -5.86
CA ALA A 507 -22.39 -23.31 -6.48
C ALA A 507 -22.24 -22.89 -7.94
#